data_cda655db78e06bbd9cc503e3b94cfa02
#
_entry.id   cda655db78e06bbd9cc503e3b94cfa02
#
_cell.length_a   1.000
_cell.length_b   1.000
_cell.length_c   1.000
_cell.angle_alpha   90.00
_cell.angle_beta   90.00
_cell.angle_gamma   90.00
#
_symmetry.space_group_name_H-M   'P 1'
#
loop_
_entity.id
_entity.type
_entity.pdbx_description
1 polymer ?
#
loop_
_entity_poly.entity_id
_entity_poly.type
_entity_poly.pdbx_seq_one_letter_code
_entity_poly.pdbx_strand_id
1 'polypeptide(L)'
;MGGFFGVASRTSCTLDLFFGIDYHSHLGTRRGGMAVYGDGGFRRAIHNIENSPFRTKFDRDLDELEGTMGIGCISDMDPQPLLVRSHLGSYAITTVGVIRNEDELIKEAYENGHVHFMEQSIGRINATELVAALIDQQESFKDGLLYAQKRIEGSMSILVLTKDGIYAARDRRGRTPVTIGKKEGAFCVSFENFAYLNQIGRAHV
;
A
#
# COMPACT_ATOMS: atom_id res chain seq x y z
N MET A 1 -13.45 -4.63 2.25
CA MET A 1 -12.69 -4.41 1.00
C MET A 1 -11.84 -3.17 1.16
N GLY A 2 -11.20 -2.70 0.13
CA GLY A 2 -10.37 -1.51 0.19
C GLY A 2 -9.89 -1.12 -1.19
N GLY A 3 -9.18 0.00 -1.30
CA GLY A 3 -8.56 0.49 -2.51
C GLY A 3 -7.26 1.20 -2.19
N PHE A 4 -6.38 1.34 -3.16
CA PHE A 4 -5.10 2.01 -2.99
C PHE A 4 -4.81 2.99 -4.13
N PHE A 5 -3.93 3.92 -3.82
CA PHE A 5 -3.33 4.82 -4.79
C PHE A 5 -1.86 5.01 -4.46
N GLY A 6 -1.05 5.16 -5.51
CA GLY A 6 0.36 5.49 -5.39
C GLY A 6 0.77 6.48 -6.47
N VAL A 7 1.73 7.34 -6.16
CA VAL A 7 2.24 8.36 -7.08
C VAL A 7 3.73 8.58 -6.90
N ALA A 8 4.45 8.66 -8.01
CA ALA A 8 5.85 9.08 -8.09
C ALA A 8 5.94 10.29 -9.01
N SER A 9 6.39 11.43 -8.49
CA SER A 9 6.38 12.74 -9.15
C SER A 9 7.74 13.42 -9.07
N ARG A 10 7.99 14.35 -9.98
CA ARG A 10 9.15 15.25 -9.92
C ARG A 10 8.96 16.42 -8.94
N THR A 11 7.73 16.68 -8.53
CA THR A 11 7.34 17.71 -7.58
C THR A 11 6.61 17.09 -6.40
N SER A 12 6.13 17.87 -5.45
CA SER A 12 5.33 17.34 -4.34
C SER A 12 4.17 16.49 -4.84
N CYS A 13 4.04 15.29 -4.26
CA CYS A 13 3.00 14.32 -4.61
C CYS A 13 1.80 14.34 -3.63
N THR A 14 1.87 15.13 -2.56
CA THR A 14 0.95 15.05 -1.42
C THR A 14 -0.51 15.21 -1.81
N LEU A 15 -0.84 16.24 -2.60
CA LEU A 15 -2.22 16.47 -3.04
C LEU A 15 -2.70 15.41 -4.03
N ASP A 16 -1.85 14.98 -4.97
CA ASP A 16 -2.20 13.90 -5.90
C ASP A 16 -2.50 12.60 -5.14
N LEU A 17 -1.68 12.28 -4.13
CA LEU A 17 -1.88 11.12 -3.27
C LEU A 17 -3.17 11.23 -2.47
N PHE A 18 -3.39 12.37 -1.81
CA PHE A 18 -4.57 12.65 -1.01
C PHE A 18 -5.86 12.45 -1.80
N PHE A 19 -5.98 13.14 -2.94
CA PHE A 19 -7.16 13.01 -3.78
C PHE A 19 -7.28 11.63 -4.42
N GLY A 20 -6.16 11.02 -4.81
CA GLY A 20 -6.15 9.67 -5.36
C GLY A 20 -6.70 8.64 -4.38
N ILE A 21 -6.38 8.75 -3.09
CA ILE A 21 -6.94 7.88 -2.06
C ILE A 21 -8.39 8.23 -1.76
N ASP A 22 -8.72 9.50 -1.67
CA ASP A 22 -10.09 9.96 -1.40
C ASP A 22 -11.11 9.44 -2.43
N TYR A 23 -10.71 9.34 -3.70
CA TYR A 23 -11.55 8.72 -4.74
C TYR A 23 -11.88 7.24 -4.47
N HIS A 24 -11.11 6.55 -3.64
CA HIS A 24 -11.36 5.18 -3.21
C HIS A 24 -12.18 5.08 -1.92
N SER A 25 -12.68 6.19 -1.37
CA SER A 25 -13.42 6.21 -0.09
C SER A 25 -14.71 5.39 -0.11
N HIS A 26 -15.26 5.11 -1.29
CA HIS A 26 -16.44 4.24 -1.44
C HIS A 26 -16.11 2.74 -1.28
N LEU A 27 -14.84 2.34 -1.31
CA LEU A 27 -14.39 0.95 -1.21
C LEU A 27 -14.16 0.47 0.23
N GLY A 28 -14.19 1.37 1.20
CA GLY A 28 -14.02 1.05 2.60
C GLY A 28 -14.39 2.22 3.51
N THR A 29 -14.72 1.91 4.76
CA THR A 29 -15.31 2.88 5.71
C THR A 29 -14.58 2.96 7.04
N ARG A 30 -13.57 2.12 7.29
CA ARG A 30 -12.98 2.04 8.63
C ARG A 30 -11.68 2.81 8.78
N ARG A 31 -10.75 2.62 7.86
CA ARG A 31 -9.41 3.18 7.97
C ARG A 31 -8.94 3.79 6.66
N GLY A 32 -8.20 4.88 6.77
CA GLY A 32 -7.44 5.46 5.69
C GLY A 32 -6.00 5.64 6.12
N GLY A 33 -5.07 5.57 5.17
CA GLY A 33 -3.67 5.80 5.46
C GLY A 33 -2.89 6.32 4.26
N MET A 34 -1.89 7.13 4.56
CA MET A 34 -0.94 7.71 3.61
C MET A 34 0.47 7.51 4.11
N ALA A 35 1.39 7.20 3.22
CA ALA A 35 2.83 7.25 3.47
C ALA A 35 3.51 7.95 2.30
N VAL A 36 4.43 8.85 2.59
CA VAL A 36 5.24 9.58 1.60
C VAL A 36 6.71 9.40 1.86
N TYR A 37 7.51 9.56 0.81
CA TYR A 37 8.96 9.62 0.88
C TYR A 37 9.45 10.91 0.22
N GLY A 38 10.31 11.64 0.93
CA GLY A 38 10.94 12.87 0.51
C GLY A 38 12.28 13.08 1.22
N ASP A 39 12.81 14.30 1.19
CA ASP A 39 14.12 14.64 1.77
C ASP A 39 14.25 14.31 3.26
N GLY A 40 13.12 14.33 3.99
CA GLY A 40 13.05 13.94 5.41
C GLY A 40 12.88 12.44 5.66
N GLY A 41 12.95 11.58 4.63
CA GLY A 41 12.69 10.16 4.72
C GLY A 41 11.19 9.81 4.63
N PHE A 42 10.79 8.71 5.26
CA PHE A 42 9.40 8.26 5.28
C PHE A 42 8.58 9.00 6.34
N ARG A 43 7.39 9.45 5.95
CA ARG A 43 6.35 9.99 6.84
C ARG A 43 5.06 9.24 6.60
N ARG A 44 4.26 9.06 7.64
CA ARG A 44 3.02 8.27 7.57
C ARG A 44 1.95 8.86 8.48
N ALA A 45 0.71 8.88 7.99
CA ALA A 45 -0.49 9.13 8.78
C ALA A 45 -1.51 7.99 8.54
N ILE A 46 -2.19 7.55 9.60
CA ILE A 46 -3.28 6.57 9.54
C ILE A 46 -4.40 7.06 10.47
N HIS A 47 -5.64 7.08 9.96
CA HIS A 47 -6.80 7.49 10.72
C HIS A 47 -7.95 6.49 10.63
N ASN A 48 -8.73 6.43 11.70
CA ASN A 48 -10.07 5.86 11.65
C ASN A 48 -11.00 6.86 10.95
N ILE A 49 -11.69 6.40 9.91
CA ILE A 49 -12.61 7.21 9.08
C ILE A 49 -14.08 6.81 9.24
N GLU A 50 -14.42 5.96 10.23
CA GLU A 50 -15.80 5.49 10.45
C GLU A 50 -16.76 6.64 10.78
N ASN A 51 -16.29 7.62 11.54
CA ASN A 51 -17.11 8.72 12.04
C ASN A 51 -16.85 10.06 11.34
N SER A 52 -15.98 10.10 10.33
CA SER A 52 -15.63 11.32 9.62
C SER A 52 -14.99 10.99 8.28
N PRO A 53 -15.33 11.71 7.19
CA PRO A 53 -14.77 11.45 5.88
C PRO A 53 -13.24 11.52 5.84
N PHE A 54 -12.63 10.76 4.93
CA PHE A 54 -11.18 10.76 4.71
C PHE A 54 -10.60 12.16 4.62
N ARG A 55 -11.18 13.03 3.80
CA ARG A 55 -10.73 14.43 3.63
C ARG A 55 -10.60 15.18 4.94
N THR A 56 -11.60 15.09 5.80
CA THR A 56 -11.63 15.81 7.07
C THR A 56 -10.56 15.30 8.04
N LYS A 57 -10.27 14.01 8.00
CA LYS A 57 -9.29 13.39 8.90
C LYS A 57 -7.86 13.72 8.51
N PHE A 58 -7.56 13.77 7.22
CA PHE A 58 -6.20 13.93 6.70
C PHE A 58 -5.83 15.38 6.36
N ASP A 59 -6.78 16.33 6.43
CA ASP A 59 -6.54 17.73 6.10
C ASP A 59 -5.35 18.35 6.85
N ARG A 60 -5.22 18.02 8.13
CA ARG A 60 -4.13 18.51 8.98
C ARG A 60 -2.77 17.82 8.73
N ASP A 61 -2.79 16.61 8.21
CA ASP A 61 -1.57 15.85 7.94
C ASP A 61 -0.89 16.31 6.64
N LEU A 62 -1.60 17.04 5.76
CA LEU A 62 -1.08 17.43 4.45
C LEU A 62 0.18 18.29 4.56
N ASP A 63 0.26 19.16 5.57
CA ASP A 63 1.42 20.01 5.80
C ASP A 63 2.66 19.22 6.29
N GLU A 64 2.43 18.06 6.90
CA GLU A 64 3.48 17.21 7.44
C GLU A 64 3.92 16.11 6.46
N LEU A 65 3.04 15.74 5.51
CA LEU A 65 3.27 14.67 4.55
C LEU A 65 3.93 15.19 3.26
N GLU A 66 5.08 15.82 3.38
CA GLU A 66 5.87 16.27 2.23
C GLU A 66 6.69 15.15 1.62
N GLY A 67 6.59 15.00 0.28
CA GLY A 67 7.36 14.03 -0.46
C GLY A 67 7.11 14.11 -1.96
N THR A 68 7.97 13.44 -2.72
CA THR A 68 7.84 13.32 -4.19
C THR A 68 7.25 11.97 -4.60
N MET A 69 7.21 11.01 -3.69
CA MET A 69 6.62 9.69 -3.90
C MET A 69 5.75 9.32 -2.71
N GLY A 70 4.65 8.64 -2.96
CA GLY A 70 3.76 8.20 -1.89
C GLY A 70 2.84 7.07 -2.30
N ILE A 71 2.39 6.32 -1.30
CA ILE A 71 1.34 5.30 -1.41
C ILE A 71 0.32 5.50 -0.31
N GLY A 72 -0.90 5.05 -0.54
CA GLY A 72 -1.91 5.04 0.51
C GLY A 72 -3.10 4.17 0.14
N CYS A 73 -3.98 3.99 1.11
CA CYS A 73 -5.14 3.13 0.94
C CYS A 73 -6.33 3.53 1.82
N ILE A 74 -7.48 3.06 1.40
CA ILE A 74 -8.67 2.87 2.22
C ILE A 74 -8.77 1.38 2.56
N SER A 75 -9.03 1.03 3.82
CA SER A 75 -9.12 -0.36 4.27
C SER A 75 -10.19 -0.54 5.33
N ASP A 76 -10.92 -1.66 5.26
CA ASP A 76 -11.83 -2.09 6.31
C ASP A 76 -11.18 -3.07 7.29
N MET A 77 -9.95 -3.44 7.03
CA MET A 77 -9.23 -4.46 7.81
C MET A 77 -8.17 -3.78 8.68
N ASP A 78 -6.94 -3.89 8.29
CA ASP A 78 -5.79 -3.53 9.10
C ASP A 78 -5.35 -2.06 8.89
N PRO A 79 -4.72 -1.44 9.90
CA PRO A 79 -4.05 -0.16 9.74
C PRO A 79 -2.91 -0.30 8.75
N GLN A 80 -2.89 0.56 7.73
CA GLN A 80 -1.82 0.61 6.72
C GLN A 80 -1.80 1.99 6.03
N PRO A 81 -0.71 2.39 5.33
CA PRO A 81 0.50 1.62 5.02
C PRO A 81 1.35 1.28 6.25
N LEU A 82 2.06 0.15 6.24
CA LEU A 82 3.07 -0.19 7.24
C LEU A 82 4.43 0.39 6.83
N LEU A 83 5.18 0.93 7.80
CA LEU A 83 6.60 1.24 7.63
C LEU A 83 7.41 0.05 8.13
N VAL A 84 8.21 -0.50 7.25
CA VAL A 84 9.03 -1.68 7.51
C VAL A 84 10.51 -1.31 7.36
N ARG A 85 11.33 -1.90 8.20
CA ARG A 85 12.79 -1.85 8.10
C ARG A 85 13.33 -3.27 8.09
N SER A 86 13.93 -3.65 6.97
CA SER A 86 14.50 -4.99 6.77
C SER A 86 15.89 -4.93 6.15
N HIS A 87 16.44 -6.08 5.79
CA HIS A 87 17.69 -6.17 5.03
C HIS A 87 17.59 -5.54 3.63
N LEU A 88 16.38 -5.45 3.05
CA LEU A 88 16.11 -4.75 1.79
C LEU A 88 16.12 -3.22 1.94
N GLY A 89 16.24 -2.71 3.17
CA GLY A 89 16.17 -1.29 3.51
C GLY A 89 14.86 -0.91 4.18
N SER A 90 14.60 0.40 4.28
CA SER A 90 13.32 0.93 4.78
C SER A 90 12.36 1.10 3.61
N TYR A 91 11.09 0.74 3.82
CA TYR A 91 10.03 0.87 2.83
C TYR A 91 8.65 1.04 3.50
N ALA A 92 7.70 1.54 2.75
CA ALA A 92 6.29 1.49 3.14
C ALA A 92 5.55 0.48 2.26
N ILE A 93 4.58 -0.23 2.83
CA ILE A 93 3.80 -1.24 2.12
C ILE A 93 2.32 -1.09 2.40
N THR A 94 1.50 -1.26 1.36
CA THR A 94 0.05 -1.40 1.48
C THR A 94 -0.44 -2.54 0.61
N THR A 95 -1.50 -3.20 1.08
CA THR A 95 -2.08 -4.38 0.43
C THR A 95 -3.60 -4.28 0.37
N VAL A 96 -4.17 -4.78 -0.71
CA VAL A 96 -5.62 -4.93 -0.85
C VAL A 96 -5.92 -6.32 -1.40
N GLY A 97 -6.65 -7.11 -0.64
CA GLY A 97 -7.00 -8.46 -1.06
C GLY A 97 -7.39 -9.38 0.08
N VAL A 98 -7.33 -10.67 -0.17
CA VAL A 98 -7.66 -11.74 0.79
C VAL A 98 -6.65 -12.87 0.67
N ILE A 99 -6.05 -13.26 1.78
CA ILE A 99 -5.17 -14.43 1.91
C ILE A 99 -6.01 -15.56 2.50
N ARG A 100 -6.12 -16.70 1.79
CA ARG A 100 -6.91 -17.85 2.24
C ARG A 100 -6.09 -18.83 3.07
N ASN A 101 -4.81 -18.93 2.79
CA ASN A 101 -3.86 -19.80 3.48
C ASN A 101 -3.03 -19.05 4.53
N GLU A 102 -3.63 -18.05 5.19
CA GLU A 102 -2.97 -17.19 6.18
C GLU A 102 -2.34 -18.01 7.31
N ASP A 103 -3.10 -18.93 7.91
CA ASP A 103 -2.64 -19.77 9.03
C ASP A 103 -1.44 -20.65 8.66
N GLU A 104 -1.42 -21.19 7.44
CA GLU A 104 -0.31 -21.98 6.90
C GLU A 104 0.95 -21.13 6.76
N LEU A 105 0.83 -19.94 6.16
CA LEU A 105 1.95 -19.03 5.96
C LEU A 105 2.53 -18.52 7.29
N ILE A 106 1.66 -18.25 8.26
CA ILE A 106 2.07 -17.85 9.62
C ILE A 106 2.83 -18.98 10.31
N LYS A 107 2.30 -20.21 10.24
CA LYS A 107 2.95 -21.37 10.83
C LYS A 107 4.35 -21.60 10.25
N GLU A 108 4.49 -21.56 8.93
CA GLU A 108 5.77 -21.68 8.27
C GLU A 108 6.75 -20.55 8.65
N ALA A 109 6.25 -19.31 8.76
CA ALA A 109 7.06 -18.19 9.19
C ALA A 109 7.64 -18.41 10.59
N TYR A 110 6.88 -18.97 11.51
CA TYR A 110 7.36 -19.33 12.87
C TYR A 110 8.33 -20.53 12.84
N GLU A 111 8.05 -21.56 12.05
CA GLU A 111 8.91 -22.75 11.94
C GLU A 111 10.29 -22.41 11.35
N ASN A 112 10.36 -21.49 10.41
CA ASN A 112 11.61 -21.00 9.83
C ASN A 112 12.40 -20.05 10.75
N GLY A 113 11.85 -19.71 11.91
CA GLY A 113 12.44 -19.06 13.06
C GLY A 113 13.11 -17.72 12.74
N HIS A 114 12.46 -16.61 13.00
CA HIS A 114 12.99 -15.24 13.06
C HIS A 114 11.94 -14.19 12.65
N VAL A 115 10.66 -14.55 12.60
CA VAL A 115 9.61 -13.58 12.31
C VAL A 115 8.87 -13.23 13.59
N HIS A 116 8.79 -11.96 13.92
CA HIS A 116 7.92 -11.42 14.93
C HIS A 116 6.85 -10.57 14.26
N PHE A 117 5.59 -10.93 14.42
CA PHE A 117 4.49 -10.11 13.98
C PHE A 117 4.10 -9.16 15.12
N MET A 118 4.17 -7.87 14.85
CA MET A 118 3.95 -6.82 15.86
C MET A 118 2.55 -6.22 15.80
N GLU A 119 1.95 -6.22 14.62
CA GLU A 119 0.63 -5.64 14.40
C GLU A 119 -0.44 -6.72 14.49
N GLN A 120 -1.27 -6.64 15.54
CA GLN A 120 -2.43 -7.52 15.70
C GLN A 120 -3.72 -6.69 15.68
N SER A 121 -4.66 -7.08 14.85
CA SER A 121 -6.01 -6.52 14.82
C SER A 121 -7.01 -7.61 15.22
N ILE A 122 -7.69 -7.40 16.35
CA ILE A 122 -8.74 -8.32 16.86
C ILE A 122 -8.20 -9.76 17.03
N GLY A 123 -6.97 -9.91 17.55
CA GLY A 123 -6.35 -11.22 17.77
C GLY A 123 -5.84 -11.92 16.49
N ARG A 124 -5.79 -11.22 15.36
CA ARG A 124 -5.24 -11.72 14.09
C ARG A 124 -4.00 -10.91 13.72
N ILE A 125 -3.07 -11.57 13.04
CA ILE A 125 -1.90 -10.91 12.47
C ILE A 125 -2.35 -9.99 11.33
N ASN A 126 -1.71 -8.83 11.23
CA ASN A 126 -1.96 -7.90 10.11
C ASN A 126 -1.53 -8.57 8.80
N ALA A 127 -2.48 -8.73 7.87
CA ALA A 127 -2.21 -9.38 6.57
C ALA A 127 -1.13 -8.66 5.75
N THR A 128 -1.02 -7.33 5.89
CA THR A 128 0.03 -6.55 5.23
C THR A 128 1.42 -6.85 5.81
N GLU A 129 1.51 -7.09 7.13
CA GLU A 129 2.75 -7.51 7.78
C GLU A 129 3.18 -8.91 7.35
N LEU A 130 2.22 -9.84 7.20
CA LEU A 130 2.50 -11.17 6.65
C LEU A 130 3.07 -11.09 5.23
N VAL A 131 2.49 -10.23 4.38
CA VAL A 131 3.03 -10.00 3.02
C VAL A 131 4.43 -9.41 3.07
N ALA A 132 4.70 -8.46 3.95
CA ALA A 132 6.04 -7.91 4.15
C ALA A 132 7.04 -9.00 4.56
N ALA A 133 6.66 -9.88 5.49
CA ALA A 133 7.49 -11.01 5.92
C ALA A 133 7.78 -12.00 4.78
N LEU A 134 6.85 -12.20 3.86
CA LEU A 134 7.10 -13.02 2.66
C LEU A 134 8.08 -12.34 1.70
N ILE A 135 7.96 -11.03 1.52
CA ILE A 135 8.87 -10.26 0.67
C ILE A 135 10.29 -10.31 1.23
N ASP A 136 10.44 -10.17 2.52
CA ASP A 136 11.72 -10.15 3.22
C ASP A 136 12.45 -11.51 3.27
N GLN A 137 11.82 -12.59 2.79
CA GLN A 137 12.50 -13.88 2.60
C GLN A 137 13.38 -13.93 1.33
N GLN A 138 13.41 -12.87 0.54
CA GLN A 138 14.13 -12.82 -0.73
C GLN A 138 15.14 -11.66 -0.75
N GLU A 139 16.12 -11.74 -1.65
CA GLU A 139 17.23 -10.79 -1.75
C GLU A 139 16.89 -9.47 -2.47
N SER A 140 15.70 -9.37 -3.06
CA SER A 140 15.23 -8.17 -3.75
C SER A 140 13.72 -7.98 -3.63
N PHE A 141 13.24 -6.73 -3.72
CA PHE A 141 11.80 -6.45 -3.77
C PHE A 141 11.10 -7.15 -4.93
N LYS A 142 11.76 -7.25 -6.09
CA LYS A 142 11.20 -7.95 -7.26
C LYS A 142 10.98 -9.44 -6.97
N ASP A 143 11.99 -10.11 -6.44
CA ASP A 143 11.91 -11.54 -6.14
C ASP A 143 10.97 -11.79 -4.96
N GLY A 144 10.96 -10.90 -3.97
CA GLY A 144 10.05 -10.95 -2.84
C GLY A 144 8.58 -10.83 -3.26
N LEU A 145 8.26 -9.90 -4.15
CA LEU A 145 6.92 -9.76 -4.70
C LEU A 145 6.50 -10.98 -5.52
N LEU A 146 7.39 -11.53 -6.35
CA LEU A 146 7.13 -12.75 -7.10
C LEU A 146 6.95 -13.96 -6.17
N TYR A 147 7.71 -14.03 -5.09
CA TYR A 147 7.58 -15.06 -4.07
C TYR A 147 6.24 -14.95 -3.36
N ALA A 148 5.89 -13.78 -2.85
CA ALA A 148 4.59 -13.54 -2.21
C ALA A 148 3.42 -13.92 -3.13
N GLN A 149 3.47 -13.53 -4.42
CA GLN A 149 2.45 -13.91 -5.41
C GLN A 149 2.32 -15.43 -5.62
N LYS A 150 3.41 -16.19 -5.48
CA LYS A 150 3.39 -17.65 -5.62
C LYS A 150 2.83 -18.34 -4.37
N ARG A 151 3.12 -17.77 -3.19
CA ARG A 151 2.77 -18.36 -1.91
C ARG A 151 1.35 -18.06 -1.47
N ILE A 152 0.84 -16.87 -1.80
CA ILE A 152 -0.49 -16.44 -1.38
C ILE A 152 -1.56 -17.17 -2.21
N GLU A 153 -2.43 -17.89 -1.51
CA GLU A 153 -3.68 -18.39 -2.06
C GLU A 153 -4.78 -17.38 -1.83
N GLY A 154 -5.28 -16.78 -2.90
CA GLY A 154 -6.32 -15.76 -2.82
C GLY A 154 -6.18 -14.69 -3.90
N SER A 155 -6.43 -13.46 -3.52
CA SER A 155 -6.20 -12.28 -4.36
C SER A 155 -5.48 -11.22 -3.53
N MET A 156 -4.39 -10.68 -4.05
CA MET A 156 -3.62 -9.67 -3.35
C MET A 156 -2.95 -8.73 -4.34
N SER A 157 -3.28 -7.45 -4.25
CA SER A 157 -2.51 -6.36 -4.86
C SER A 157 -1.65 -5.70 -3.80
N ILE A 158 -0.41 -5.40 -4.16
CA ILE A 158 0.63 -4.92 -3.25
C ILE A 158 1.26 -3.68 -3.84
N LEU A 159 1.39 -2.61 -3.04
CA LEU A 159 2.26 -1.48 -3.35
C LEU A 159 3.39 -1.42 -2.32
N VAL A 160 4.62 -1.27 -2.80
CA VAL A 160 5.81 -1.05 -1.97
C VAL A 160 6.46 0.25 -2.40
N LEU A 161 6.50 1.22 -1.49
CA LEU A 161 7.21 2.49 -1.66
C LEU A 161 8.61 2.37 -1.06
N THR A 162 9.61 2.55 -1.88
CA THR A 162 11.02 2.59 -1.48
C THR A 162 11.59 4.00 -1.72
N LYS A 163 12.83 4.21 -1.32
CA LYS A 163 13.56 5.46 -1.64
C LYS A 163 13.77 5.66 -3.15
N ASP A 164 13.73 4.59 -3.94
CA ASP A 164 14.05 4.61 -5.38
C ASP A 164 12.81 4.58 -6.27
N GLY A 165 11.62 4.36 -5.70
CA GLY A 165 10.37 4.30 -6.46
C GLY A 165 9.30 3.43 -5.83
N ILE A 166 8.25 3.16 -6.62
CA ILE A 166 7.11 2.35 -6.22
C ILE A 166 7.09 1.05 -7.03
N TYR A 167 7.05 -0.07 -6.32
CA TYR A 167 6.72 -1.36 -6.91
C TYR A 167 5.23 -1.61 -6.76
N ALA A 168 4.60 -2.10 -7.83
CA ALA A 168 3.20 -2.48 -7.83
C ALA A 168 3.06 -3.91 -8.36
N ALA A 169 2.36 -4.75 -7.61
CA ALA A 169 2.11 -6.13 -7.99
C ALA A 169 0.64 -6.49 -7.78
N ARG A 170 0.08 -7.28 -8.69
CA ARG A 170 -1.26 -7.85 -8.58
C ARG A 170 -1.18 -9.37 -8.44
N ASP A 171 -2.26 -9.99 -8.00
CA ASP A 171 -2.33 -11.44 -7.92
C ASP A 171 -2.19 -12.10 -9.31
N ARG A 172 -1.74 -13.36 -9.33
CA ARG A 172 -1.47 -14.12 -10.57
C ARG A 172 -2.70 -14.30 -11.47
N ARG A 173 -3.90 -14.24 -10.90
CA ARG A 173 -5.17 -14.40 -11.61
C ARG A 173 -5.77 -13.07 -12.05
N GLY A 174 -5.17 -11.94 -11.64
CA GLY A 174 -5.61 -10.61 -11.98
C GLY A 174 -7.00 -10.25 -11.42
N ARG A 175 -7.37 -10.80 -10.26
CA ARG A 175 -8.67 -10.55 -9.64
C ARG A 175 -8.77 -9.16 -9.02
N THR A 176 -7.64 -8.65 -8.50
CA THR A 176 -7.54 -7.30 -7.97
C THR A 176 -6.82 -6.42 -9.00
N PRO A 177 -7.42 -5.31 -9.42
CA PRO A 177 -6.83 -4.49 -10.47
C PRO A 177 -5.59 -3.73 -9.97
N VAL A 178 -4.67 -3.47 -10.88
CA VAL A 178 -3.56 -2.54 -10.74
C VAL A 178 -3.46 -1.79 -12.06
N THR A 179 -3.82 -0.52 -12.05
CA THR A 179 -3.81 0.33 -13.24
C THR A 179 -2.71 1.37 -13.11
N ILE A 180 -1.87 1.50 -14.14
CA ILE A 180 -0.79 2.49 -14.18
C ILE A 180 -1.22 3.64 -15.08
N GLY A 181 -1.11 4.86 -14.56
CA GLY A 181 -1.38 6.10 -15.27
C GLY A 181 -0.15 6.97 -15.37
N LYS A 182 -0.12 7.84 -16.38
CA LYS A 182 0.94 8.82 -16.60
C LYS A 182 0.35 10.21 -16.78
N LYS A 183 0.91 11.19 -16.09
CA LYS A 183 0.72 12.61 -16.36
C LYS A 183 2.08 13.27 -16.57
N GLU A 184 2.09 14.53 -16.98
CA GLU A 184 3.34 15.28 -17.10
C GLU A 184 4.08 15.32 -15.76
N GLY A 185 5.31 14.87 -15.77
CA GLY A 185 6.18 14.83 -14.58
C GLY A 185 5.84 13.78 -13.51
N ALA A 186 4.82 12.91 -13.70
CA ALA A 186 4.46 11.92 -12.72
C ALA A 186 3.93 10.61 -13.31
N PHE A 187 4.11 9.53 -12.54
CA PHE A 187 3.44 8.24 -12.74
C PHE A 187 2.58 7.93 -11.51
N CYS A 188 1.45 7.29 -11.75
CA CYS A 188 0.53 6.88 -10.69
C CYS A 188 0.14 5.42 -10.86
N VAL A 189 -0.21 4.79 -9.76
CA VAL A 189 -0.79 3.45 -9.71
C VAL A 189 -2.06 3.50 -8.90
N SER A 190 -3.14 2.89 -9.39
CA SER A 190 -4.44 2.94 -8.77
C SER A 190 -5.13 1.58 -8.77
N PHE A 191 -5.95 1.34 -7.76
CA PHE A 191 -6.84 0.19 -7.71
C PHE A 191 -7.98 0.31 -8.73
N GLU A 192 -8.52 1.51 -8.93
CA GLU A 192 -9.55 1.80 -9.91
C GLU A 192 -9.11 2.88 -10.89
N ASN A 193 -9.54 2.76 -12.15
CA ASN A 193 -9.10 3.64 -13.22
C ASN A 193 -9.81 5.00 -13.27
N PHE A 194 -10.95 5.18 -12.58
CA PHE A 194 -11.66 6.46 -12.61
C PHE A 194 -10.90 7.60 -11.91
N ALA A 195 -9.98 7.29 -10.98
CA ALA A 195 -9.10 8.29 -10.38
C ALA A 195 -8.28 9.06 -11.42
N TYR A 196 -8.02 8.46 -12.58
CA TYR A 196 -7.29 9.08 -13.68
C TYR A 196 -8.15 10.03 -14.53
N LEU A 197 -9.45 9.82 -14.59
CA LEU A 197 -10.34 10.66 -15.38
C LEU A 197 -10.39 12.10 -14.86
N ASN A 198 -10.19 12.28 -13.58
CA ASN A 198 -10.31 13.56 -12.88
C ASN A 198 -8.96 14.21 -12.55
N GLN A 199 -7.86 13.46 -12.50
CA GLN A 199 -6.57 13.98 -12.03
C GLN A 199 -5.42 13.84 -13.01
N ILE A 200 -5.36 12.79 -13.84
CA ILE A 200 -4.10 12.33 -14.40
C ILE A 200 -4.09 12.24 -15.92
N GLY A 201 -5.21 12.46 -16.59
CA GLY A 201 -5.26 12.31 -18.05
C GLY A 201 -5.34 10.84 -18.50
N ARG A 202 -4.50 10.37 -19.42
CA ARG A 202 -4.66 9.04 -20.04
C ARG A 202 -4.11 7.92 -19.14
N ALA A 203 -4.96 6.96 -18.77
CA ALA A 203 -4.53 5.69 -18.20
C ALA A 203 -4.03 4.73 -19.29
N HIS A 204 -2.94 4.01 -19.03
CA HIS A 204 -2.52 2.86 -19.81
C HIS A 204 -2.82 1.61 -18.98
N VAL A 205 -3.62 0.72 -19.53
CA VAL A 205 -3.95 -0.58 -18.95
C VAL A 205 -2.94 -1.61 -19.42
#